data_f5df3704184714ee2e32899e28343e63
#
_entry.id   f5df3704184714ee2e32899e28343e63
#
_cell.length_a   1.000
_cell.length_b   1.000
_cell.length_c   1.000
_cell.angle_alpha   90.00
_cell.angle_beta   90.00
_cell.angle_gamma   90.00
#
_symmetry.space_group_name_H-M   'P 1'
#
loop_
_entity.id
_entity.type
_entity.pdbx_description
1 polymer ?
#
loop_
_entity_poly.entity_id
_entity_poly.type
_entity_poly.pdbx_seq_one_letter_code
_entity_poly.pdbx_strand_id
1 'polypeptide(L)'
;GKVTGQPLYRLLGGKVRDKVLCYSHVLGKTNEEKAALAASYVKERGLKVIRLRAGAPAANGTLGGGVQDGPKVEPWTPEEEIYNTVEFFIRVREQVGREVGIIYDLHERFSPAQAIRIIRQLEPYDPFFIEDPVAPDCIASLRSVREKTSVPIAFGELYKSRHECLPAITGRLVDYIRCDVIRIGGITEARKIAVLAETYDVKTAWHGPNDVSPITHAVNWHLNVS
;
A
#
# COMPACT_ATOMS: atom_id res chain seq x y z
N GLY A 1 1.11 -24.37 -13.93
CA GLY A 1 2.31 -24.02 -14.71
C GLY A 1 3.21 -25.21 -14.94
N LYS A 2 3.78 -25.78 -13.90
CA LYS A 2 4.77 -26.89 -14.03
C LYS A 2 4.21 -28.10 -14.79
N VAL A 3 2.98 -28.53 -14.47
CA VAL A 3 2.34 -29.70 -15.13
C VAL A 3 2.13 -29.48 -16.63
N THR A 4 1.78 -28.27 -17.03
CA THR A 4 1.46 -27.92 -18.42
C THR A 4 2.65 -27.34 -19.19
N GLY A 5 3.80 -27.12 -18.53
CA GLY A 5 4.95 -26.42 -19.11
C GLY A 5 4.68 -24.96 -19.49
N GLN A 6 3.59 -24.35 -18.95
CA GLN A 6 3.18 -23.00 -19.27
C GLN A 6 3.38 -22.06 -18.09
N PRO A 7 3.74 -20.78 -18.30
CA PRO A 7 3.77 -19.80 -17.24
C PRO A 7 2.35 -19.55 -16.70
N LEU A 8 2.24 -19.26 -15.39
CA LEU A 8 0.97 -19.16 -14.70
C LEU A 8 0.01 -18.13 -15.35
N TYR A 9 0.49 -17.00 -15.82
CA TYR A 9 -0.37 -15.98 -16.45
C TYR A 9 -1.14 -16.53 -17.67
N ARG A 10 -0.60 -17.52 -18.40
CA ARG A 10 -1.33 -18.16 -19.52
C ARG A 10 -2.52 -18.96 -19.03
N LEU A 11 -2.44 -19.55 -17.83
CA LEU A 11 -3.54 -20.28 -17.21
C LEU A 11 -4.59 -19.33 -16.61
N LEU A 12 -4.24 -18.05 -16.42
CA LEU A 12 -5.11 -17.02 -15.88
C LEU A 12 -5.84 -16.19 -16.95
N GLY A 13 -5.63 -16.49 -18.22
CA GLY A 13 -6.30 -15.81 -19.33
C GLY A 13 -5.35 -15.23 -20.37
N GLY A 14 -4.07 -15.23 -20.09
CA GLY A 14 -3.04 -14.70 -20.99
C GLY A 14 -2.40 -13.43 -20.48
N LYS A 15 -1.52 -12.86 -21.28
CA LYS A 15 -0.76 -11.67 -20.96
C LYS A 15 -1.36 -10.44 -21.64
N VAL A 16 -1.73 -9.44 -20.88
CA VAL A 16 -2.28 -8.15 -21.38
C VAL A 16 -1.24 -7.03 -21.34
N ARG A 17 -0.11 -7.24 -20.67
CA ARG A 17 1.02 -6.30 -20.62
C ARG A 17 2.35 -6.99 -20.43
N ASP A 18 3.42 -6.31 -20.82
CA ASP A 18 4.80 -6.85 -20.75
C ASP A 18 5.55 -6.44 -19.48
N LYS A 19 5.08 -5.40 -18.81
CA LYS A 19 5.71 -4.84 -17.61
C LYS A 19 4.68 -4.57 -16.53
N VAL A 20 5.11 -4.67 -15.28
CA VAL A 20 4.32 -4.34 -14.09
C VAL A 20 4.96 -3.14 -13.42
N LEU A 21 4.12 -2.15 -13.06
CA LEU A 21 4.57 -1.03 -12.24
C LEU A 21 4.84 -1.55 -10.83
N CYS A 22 6.06 -1.34 -10.37
CA CYS A 22 6.50 -1.75 -9.04
C CYS A 22 6.90 -0.53 -8.21
N TYR A 23 6.80 -0.66 -6.91
CA TYR A 23 7.32 0.31 -5.96
C TYR A 23 8.29 -0.36 -4.99
N SER A 24 9.04 0.45 -4.25
CA SER A 24 9.87 -0.01 -3.13
C SER A 24 9.55 0.76 -1.87
N HIS A 25 9.70 0.07 -0.74
CA HIS A 25 9.59 0.69 0.57
C HIS A 25 10.82 1.53 0.84
N VAL A 26 10.61 2.75 1.31
CA VAL A 26 11.68 3.64 1.74
C VAL A 26 11.86 3.45 3.25
N LEU A 27 12.96 2.84 3.63
CA LEU A 27 13.31 2.52 5.01
C LEU A 27 14.52 3.35 5.46
N GLY A 28 14.52 3.79 6.70
CA GLY A 28 15.61 4.57 7.28
C GLY A 28 15.29 4.95 8.72
N LYS A 29 16.28 5.41 9.46
CA LYS A 29 16.12 5.81 10.87
C LYS A 29 15.55 7.21 11.00
N THR A 30 15.95 8.12 10.12
CA THR A 30 15.48 9.51 10.11
C THR A 30 14.72 9.84 8.83
N ASN A 31 13.95 10.92 8.84
CA ASN A 31 13.25 11.39 7.65
C ASN A 31 14.21 11.85 6.55
N GLU A 32 15.39 12.37 6.93
CA GLU A 32 16.46 12.76 6.02
C GLU A 32 17.02 11.53 5.27
N GLU A 33 17.36 10.47 6.02
CA GLU A 33 17.85 9.20 5.44
C GLU A 33 16.83 8.60 4.49
N LYS A 34 15.54 8.58 4.90
CA LYS A 34 14.45 8.07 4.06
C LYS A 34 14.29 8.90 2.79
N ALA A 35 14.34 10.23 2.89
CA ALA A 35 14.19 11.10 1.72
C ALA A 35 15.37 10.93 0.75
N ALA A 36 16.60 10.83 1.25
CA ALA A 36 17.78 10.56 0.44
C ALA A 36 17.71 9.18 -0.23
N LEU A 37 17.25 8.16 0.50
CA LEU A 37 17.06 6.81 -0.05
C LEU A 37 15.96 6.79 -1.13
N ALA A 38 14.87 7.52 -0.96
CA ALA A 38 13.84 7.68 -1.98
C ALA A 38 14.42 8.24 -3.28
N ALA A 39 15.20 9.31 -3.18
CA ALA A 39 15.87 9.94 -4.32
C ALA A 39 16.86 8.96 -5.01
N SER A 40 17.63 8.17 -4.25
CA SER A 40 18.54 7.18 -4.80
C SER A 40 17.80 6.08 -5.57
N TYR A 41 16.68 5.59 -5.03
CA TYR A 41 15.85 4.58 -5.70
C TYR A 41 15.30 5.06 -7.05
N VAL A 42 14.89 6.31 -7.12
CA VAL A 42 14.44 6.92 -8.38
C VAL A 42 15.61 7.05 -9.36
N LYS A 43 16.73 7.59 -8.91
CA LYS A 43 17.89 7.87 -9.76
C LYS A 43 18.64 6.62 -10.23
N GLU A 44 18.89 5.68 -9.31
CA GLU A 44 19.76 4.53 -9.55
C GLU A 44 19.01 3.30 -10.04
N ARG A 45 17.77 3.11 -9.57
CA ARG A 45 16.94 1.95 -9.91
C ARG A 45 15.82 2.27 -10.91
N GLY A 46 15.62 3.54 -11.24
CA GLY A 46 14.59 3.99 -12.19
C GLY A 46 13.16 3.75 -11.70
N LEU A 47 12.95 3.67 -10.37
CA LEU A 47 11.62 3.48 -9.83
C LEU A 47 10.73 4.68 -10.16
N LYS A 48 9.52 4.39 -10.59
CA LYS A 48 8.48 5.41 -10.90
C LYS A 48 7.52 5.61 -9.74
N VAL A 49 7.53 4.71 -8.77
CA VAL A 49 6.69 4.78 -7.56
C VAL A 49 7.51 4.37 -6.36
N ILE A 50 7.36 5.09 -5.27
CA ILE A 50 7.96 4.80 -3.96
C ILE A 50 6.86 4.75 -2.90
N ARG A 51 7.09 4.00 -1.83
CA ARG A 51 6.16 3.87 -0.71
C ARG A 51 6.78 4.37 0.58
N LEU A 52 6.13 5.35 1.15
CA LEU A 52 6.38 5.86 2.50
C LEU A 52 5.37 5.23 3.46
N ARG A 53 5.69 5.22 4.74
CA ARG A 53 4.82 4.67 5.77
C ARG A 53 4.81 5.57 7.00
N ALA A 54 3.61 5.83 7.53
CA ALA A 54 3.43 6.37 8.86
C ALA A 54 3.93 5.35 9.90
N GLY A 55 4.67 5.77 10.86
CA GLY A 55 5.22 4.81 11.78
C GLY A 55 5.54 5.34 13.14
N ALA A 56 5.14 4.61 14.19
CA ALA A 56 5.92 4.64 15.41
C ALA A 56 7.37 4.31 15.06
N PRO A 57 8.36 5.04 15.58
CA PRO A 57 9.75 4.62 15.47
C PRO A 57 9.84 3.21 16.05
N ALA A 58 10.16 2.23 15.19
CA ALA A 58 10.51 0.93 15.72
C ALA A 58 11.76 1.14 16.59
N ALA A 59 11.66 0.74 17.83
CA ALA A 59 12.78 0.73 18.73
C ALA A 59 13.90 -0.10 18.15
N ASN A 60 14.67 0.14 17.27
CA ASN A 60 15.78 -0.56 16.60
C ASN A 60 15.68 -0.67 15.06
N GLY A 61 14.82 0.10 14.38
CA GLY A 61 14.81 0.15 12.91
C GLY A 61 14.32 -1.13 12.23
N THR A 62 13.72 -2.07 12.95
CA THR A 62 13.12 -3.28 12.40
C THR A 62 11.62 -3.10 12.22
N LEU A 63 11.13 -3.35 11.01
CA LEU A 63 9.72 -3.52 10.69
C LEU A 63 9.27 -4.88 11.27
N GLY A 64 8.89 -4.91 12.52
CA GLY A 64 8.38 -6.14 13.12
C GLY A 64 8.12 -5.93 14.60
N GLY A 65 6.88 -6.13 15.00
CA GLY A 65 6.43 -5.99 16.37
C GLY A 65 7.02 -7.06 17.31
N GLY A 66 8.29 -6.97 17.62
CA GLY A 66 8.91 -7.69 18.73
C GLY A 66 9.15 -6.72 19.86
N VAL A 67 8.55 -6.95 21.02
CA VAL A 67 8.92 -6.29 22.25
C VAL A 67 10.32 -6.79 22.59
N GLN A 68 11.33 -5.94 22.43
CA GLN A 68 12.65 -6.17 22.99
C GLN A 68 12.88 -5.13 24.09
N ASP A 69 13.50 -5.56 25.18
CA ASP A 69 14.01 -4.69 26.23
C ASP A 69 15.00 -3.67 25.64
N GLY A 70 14.47 -2.55 25.18
CA GLY A 70 15.21 -1.45 24.57
C GLY A 70 15.06 -0.16 25.36
N PRO A 71 15.86 0.87 25.06
CA PRO A 71 15.75 2.16 25.73
C PRO A 71 14.32 2.71 25.62
N LYS A 72 13.90 3.48 26.62
CA LYS A 72 12.57 4.11 26.68
C LYS A 72 12.23 4.76 25.33
N VAL A 73 11.27 4.18 24.63
CA VAL A 73 10.72 4.75 23.42
C VAL A 73 9.75 5.84 23.85
N GLU A 74 9.90 7.05 23.32
CA GLU A 74 8.92 8.10 23.52
C GLU A 74 7.54 7.59 23.07
N PRO A 75 6.47 7.87 23.84
CA PRO A 75 5.14 7.43 23.47
C PRO A 75 4.76 7.98 22.09
N TRP A 76 4.39 7.11 21.17
CA TRP A 76 3.85 7.52 19.88
C TRP A 76 2.47 8.14 20.08
N THR A 77 2.26 9.35 19.56
CA THR A 77 0.96 10.01 19.54
C THR A 77 0.49 10.25 18.12
N PRO A 78 -0.78 9.96 17.79
CA PRO A 78 -1.31 10.22 16.47
C PRO A 78 -1.21 11.70 16.06
N GLU A 79 -1.31 12.60 17.00
CA GLU A 79 -1.26 14.05 16.78
C GLU A 79 0.11 14.51 16.28
N GLU A 80 1.19 14.02 16.89
CA GLU A 80 2.56 14.31 16.44
C GLU A 80 2.82 13.67 15.08
N GLU A 81 2.35 12.44 14.89
CA GLU A 81 2.53 11.73 13.62
C GLU A 81 1.82 12.43 12.46
N ILE A 82 0.69 13.10 12.69
CA ILE A 82 0.01 13.87 11.62
C ILE A 82 0.95 14.96 11.06
N TYR A 83 1.64 15.71 11.92
CA TYR A 83 2.58 16.74 11.48
C TYR A 83 3.82 16.13 10.82
N ASN A 84 4.41 15.11 11.44
CA ASN A 84 5.58 14.40 10.92
C ASN A 84 5.32 13.78 9.54
N THR A 85 4.13 13.19 9.36
CA THR A 85 3.69 12.63 8.09
C THR A 85 3.71 13.65 6.96
N VAL A 86 3.09 14.80 7.19
CA VAL A 86 2.95 15.83 6.17
C VAL A 86 4.30 16.43 5.82
N GLU A 87 5.09 16.79 6.81
CA GLU A 87 6.43 17.34 6.62
C GLU A 87 7.33 16.36 5.85
N PHE A 88 7.32 15.09 6.26
CA PHE A 88 8.11 14.06 5.60
C PHE A 88 7.69 13.84 4.15
N PHE A 89 6.39 13.79 3.87
CA PHE A 89 5.87 13.64 2.51
C PHE A 89 6.33 14.80 1.61
N ILE A 90 6.20 16.04 2.09
CA ILE A 90 6.63 17.24 1.36
C ILE A 90 8.12 17.16 1.04
N ARG A 91 8.94 16.85 2.02
CA ARG A 91 10.39 16.72 1.87
C ARG A 91 10.77 15.69 0.80
N VAL A 92 10.11 14.53 0.80
CA VAL A 92 10.35 13.52 -0.23
C VAL A 92 9.87 14.00 -1.60
N ARG A 93 8.69 14.62 -1.68
CA ARG A 93 8.14 15.16 -2.94
C ARG A 93 9.07 16.18 -3.58
N GLU A 94 9.67 17.05 -2.79
CA GLU A 94 10.66 18.04 -3.28
C GLU A 94 11.92 17.37 -3.87
N GLN A 95 12.36 16.24 -3.28
CA GLN A 95 13.56 15.55 -3.75
C GLN A 95 13.31 14.67 -4.98
N VAL A 96 12.15 14.02 -5.08
CA VAL A 96 11.88 13.08 -6.18
C VAL A 96 11.14 13.71 -7.37
N GLY A 97 10.59 14.91 -7.20
CA GLY A 97 9.83 15.62 -8.23
C GLY A 97 8.41 15.06 -8.42
N ARG A 98 7.64 15.71 -9.30
CA ARG A 98 6.23 15.36 -9.56
C ARG A 98 6.05 14.10 -10.42
N GLU A 99 7.08 13.72 -11.18
CA GLU A 99 7.07 12.57 -12.08
C GLU A 99 7.02 11.21 -11.34
N VAL A 100 7.33 11.21 -10.04
CA VAL A 100 7.37 10.01 -9.21
C VAL A 100 6.11 9.90 -8.38
N GLY A 101 5.42 8.77 -8.51
CA GLY A 101 4.29 8.46 -7.63
C GLY A 101 4.76 8.21 -6.19
N ILE A 102 4.11 8.84 -5.22
CA ILE A 102 4.38 8.61 -3.79
C ILE A 102 3.15 7.98 -3.17
N ILE A 103 3.29 6.74 -2.74
CA ILE A 103 2.33 6.05 -1.89
C ILE A 103 2.60 6.44 -0.44
N TYR A 104 1.55 6.76 0.31
CA TYR A 104 1.66 6.94 1.75
C TYR A 104 0.76 5.96 2.49
N ASP A 105 1.37 5.08 3.26
CA ASP A 105 0.70 4.05 4.05
C ASP A 105 0.43 4.55 5.46
N LEU A 106 -0.84 4.68 5.82
CA LEU A 106 -1.30 5.04 7.16
C LEU A 106 -1.38 3.83 8.09
N HIS A 107 -1.39 2.63 7.52
CA HIS A 107 -1.25 1.34 8.20
C HIS A 107 -2.23 1.14 9.37
N GLU A 108 -3.51 1.47 9.14
CA GLU A 108 -4.69 1.33 10.02
C GLU A 108 -4.55 2.01 11.40
N ARG A 109 -3.60 2.93 11.57
CA ARG A 109 -3.23 3.49 12.88
C ARG A 109 -4.04 4.70 13.31
N PHE A 110 -4.86 5.22 12.42
CA PHE A 110 -5.58 6.48 12.63
C PHE A 110 -7.08 6.27 12.69
N SER A 111 -7.74 7.09 13.51
CA SER A 111 -9.18 7.22 13.42
C SER A 111 -9.60 7.86 12.09
N PRO A 112 -10.86 7.70 11.64
CA PRO A 112 -11.32 8.34 10.41
C PRO A 112 -11.08 9.85 10.37
N ALA A 113 -11.28 10.55 11.50
CA ALA A 113 -11.05 11.99 11.58
C ALA A 113 -9.57 12.37 11.39
N GLN A 114 -8.66 11.61 11.98
CA GLN A 114 -7.21 11.80 11.84
C GLN A 114 -6.75 11.48 10.43
N ALA A 115 -7.19 10.36 9.85
CA ALA A 115 -6.89 9.98 8.48
C ALA A 115 -7.35 11.06 7.48
N ILE A 116 -8.57 11.56 7.60
CA ILE A 116 -9.10 12.66 6.77
C ILE A 116 -8.23 13.92 6.91
N ARG A 117 -7.79 14.22 8.11
CA ARG A 117 -6.94 15.39 8.38
C ARG A 117 -5.57 15.28 7.69
N ILE A 118 -4.95 14.10 7.73
CA ILE A 118 -3.70 13.82 7.01
C ILE A 118 -3.92 13.92 5.51
N ILE A 119 -4.91 13.22 4.98
CA ILE A 119 -5.15 13.12 3.54
C ILE A 119 -5.38 14.51 2.93
N ARG A 120 -6.17 15.36 3.59
CA ARG A 120 -6.41 16.74 3.13
C ARG A 120 -5.14 17.59 3.07
N GLN A 121 -4.20 17.38 3.98
CA GLN A 121 -2.93 18.09 3.97
C GLN A 121 -1.97 17.54 2.92
N LEU A 122 -2.09 16.26 2.54
CA LEU A 122 -1.28 15.63 1.49
C LEU A 122 -1.84 15.88 0.08
N GLU A 123 -3.14 16.12 -0.07
CA GLU A 123 -3.83 16.29 -1.36
C GLU A 123 -3.15 17.31 -2.30
N PRO A 124 -2.66 18.48 -1.85
CA PRO A 124 -1.95 19.43 -2.71
C PRO A 124 -0.63 18.91 -3.28
N TYR A 125 -0.08 17.84 -2.71
CA TYR A 125 1.19 17.24 -3.11
C TYR A 125 1.02 15.99 -3.96
N ASP A 126 -0.20 15.70 -4.41
CA ASP A 126 -0.55 14.66 -5.38
C ASP A 126 -0.03 13.26 -4.99
N PRO A 127 -0.54 12.64 -3.90
CA PRO A 127 -0.21 11.26 -3.57
C PRO A 127 -0.69 10.31 -4.67
N PHE A 128 0.11 9.28 -4.99
CA PHE A 128 -0.28 8.25 -5.93
C PHE A 128 -1.50 7.46 -5.42
N PHE A 129 -1.48 7.10 -4.17
CA PHE A 129 -2.63 6.72 -3.35
C PHE A 129 -2.26 6.77 -1.86
N ILE A 130 -3.29 6.84 -1.03
CA ILE A 130 -3.18 6.59 0.41
C ILE A 130 -3.54 5.12 0.67
N GLU A 131 -2.67 4.42 1.39
CA GLU A 131 -2.84 3.01 1.73
C GLU A 131 -3.36 2.87 3.16
N ASP A 132 -4.33 1.96 3.31
CA ASP A 132 -4.93 1.53 4.59
C ASP A 132 -5.16 2.68 5.60
N PRO A 133 -6.03 3.67 5.22
CA PRO A 133 -6.20 4.88 6.03
C PRO A 133 -6.86 4.63 7.39
N VAL A 134 -7.60 3.53 7.54
CA VAL A 134 -8.34 3.15 8.76
C VAL A 134 -8.30 1.64 8.95
N ALA A 135 -8.67 1.15 10.15
CA ALA A 135 -8.80 -0.27 10.42
C ALA A 135 -9.89 -0.93 9.54
N PRO A 136 -9.71 -2.20 9.12
CA PRO A 136 -10.58 -2.85 8.14
C PRO A 136 -11.89 -3.39 8.71
N ASP A 137 -12.04 -3.45 10.01
CA ASP A 137 -13.17 -4.04 10.74
C ASP A 137 -14.46 -3.20 10.66
N CYS A 138 -14.37 -1.95 10.22
CA CYS A 138 -15.51 -1.05 10.10
C CYS A 138 -15.58 -0.37 8.74
N ILE A 139 -16.37 -0.90 7.82
CA ILE A 139 -16.54 -0.35 6.47
C ILE A 139 -17.11 1.08 6.46
N ALA A 140 -17.88 1.47 7.50
CA ALA A 140 -18.38 2.82 7.64
C ALA A 140 -17.25 3.84 7.86
N SER A 141 -16.18 3.44 8.54
CA SER A 141 -14.98 4.27 8.71
C SER A 141 -14.30 4.57 7.37
N LEU A 142 -14.15 3.54 6.53
CA LEU A 142 -13.59 3.70 5.18
C LEU A 142 -14.49 4.61 4.31
N ARG A 143 -15.82 4.42 4.38
CA ARG A 143 -16.79 5.28 3.69
C ARG A 143 -16.64 6.75 4.11
N SER A 144 -16.53 7.00 5.41
CA SER A 144 -16.36 8.36 5.94
C SER A 144 -15.08 9.03 5.41
N VAL A 145 -14.01 8.28 5.22
CA VAL A 145 -12.78 8.78 4.59
C VAL A 145 -13.01 9.05 3.10
N ARG A 146 -13.58 8.08 2.35
CA ARG A 146 -13.82 8.22 0.91
C ARG A 146 -14.65 9.45 0.56
N GLU A 147 -15.69 9.74 1.33
CA GLU A 147 -16.58 10.89 1.12
C GLU A 147 -15.89 12.26 1.31
N LYS A 148 -14.71 12.30 1.89
CA LYS A 148 -14.00 13.55 2.25
C LYS A 148 -12.73 13.81 1.46
N THR A 149 -12.39 12.96 0.49
CA THR A 149 -11.20 13.15 -0.34
C THR A 149 -11.40 12.65 -1.77
N SER A 150 -10.70 13.28 -2.71
CA SER A 150 -10.53 12.82 -4.10
C SER A 150 -9.22 12.03 -4.29
N VAL A 151 -8.34 12.01 -3.31
CA VAL A 151 -7.09 11.25 -3.36
C VAL A 151 -7.41 9.76 -3.52
N PRO A 152 -6.75 9.04 -4.44
CA PRO A 152 -6.94 7.61 -4.59
C PRO A 152 -6.66 6.86 -3.28
N ILE A 153 -7.48 5.84 -2.99
CA ILE A 153 -7.36 4.99 -1.80
C ILE A 153 -7.03 3.57 -2.24
N ALA A 154 -5.99 2.98 -1.63
CA ALA A 154 -5.70 1.55 -1.70
C ALA A 154 -5.97 0.92 -0.33
N PHE A 155 -6.64 -0.25 -0.31
CA PHE A 155 -7.09 -0.83 0.94
C PHE A 155 -7.20 -2.35 0.86
N GLY A 156 -6.93 -3.03 1.98
CA GLY A 156 -7.31 -4.43 2.13
C GLY A 156 -6.18 -5.43 2.35
N GLU A 157 -4.99 -5.04 2.79
CA GLU A 157 -3.91 -5.99 3.10
C GLU A 157 -4.28 -6.97 4.21
N LEU A 158 -5.18 -6.58 5.11
CA LEU A 158 -5.67 -7.42 6.22
C LEU A 158 -6.92 -8.24 5.87
N TYR A 159 -7.55 -8.04 4.72
CA TYR A 159 -8.70 -8.85 4.31
C TYR A 159 -8.29 -10.31 4.09
N LYS A 160 -9.16 -11.22 4.53
CA LYS A 160 -8.92 -12.68 4.53
C LYS A 160 -9.80 -13.42 3.53
N SER A 161 -10.72 -12.72 2.89
CA SER A 161 -11.64 -13.33 1.94
C SER A 161 -12.20 -12.29 0.95
N ARG A 162 -12.70 -12.78 -0.20
CA ARG A 162 -13.42 -11.93 -1.15
C ARG A 162 -14.68 -11.32 -0.54
N HIS A 163 -15.27 -11.95 0.47
CA HIS A 163 -16.47 -11.45 1.12
C HIS A 163 -16.19 -10.18 1.94
N GLU A 164 -15.00 -10.09 2.54
CA GLU A 164 -14.55 -8.88 3.21
C GLU A 164 -14.22 -7.75 2.22
N CYS A 165 -13.68 -8.10 1.04
CA CYS A 165 -13.40 -7.14 -0.03
C CYS A 165 -14.69 -6.56 -0.66
N LEU A 166 -15.76 -7.37 -0.69
CA LEU A 166 -16.97 -7.07 -1.45
C LEU A 166 -17.56 -5.68 -1.15
N PRO A 167 -17.79 -5.26 0.10
CA PRO A 167 -18.36 -3.94 0.39
C PRO A 167 -17.48 -2.76 -0.06
N ALA A 168 -16.16 -2.91 0.02
CA ALA A 168 -15.22 -1.88 -0.40
C ALA A 168 -15.23 -1.71 -1.93
N ILE A 169 -15.28 -2.82 -2.67
CA ILE A 169 -15.30 -2.83 -4.13
C ILE A 169 -16.66 -2.35 -4.66
N THR A 170 -17.76 -2.99 -4.26
CA THR A 170 -19.11 -2.67 -4.79
C THR A 170 -19.59 -1.27 -4.38
N GLY A 171 -19.15 -0.79 -3.24
CA GLY A 171 -19.38 0.58 -2.79
C GLY A 171 -18.46 1.61 -3.42
N ARG A 172 -17.49 1.20 -4.25
CA ARG A 172 -16.44 2.07 -4.82
C ARG A 172 -15.75 2.95 -3.77
N LEU A 173 -15.50 2.34 -2.61
CA LEU A 173 -14.85 3.04 -1.50
C LEU A 173 -13.34 3.10 -1.67
N VAL A 174 -12.81 2.35 -2.62
CA VAL A 174 -11.38 2.24 -2.93
C VAL A 174 -11.14 2.38 -4.43
N ASP A 175 -9.98 2.89 -4.81
CA ASP A 175 -9.52 2.93 -6.20
C ASP A 175 -8.63 1.73 -6.52
N TYR A 176 -8.01 1.16 -5.49
CA TYR A 176 -7.18 -0.03 -5.56
C TYR A 176 -7.56 -1.00 -4.45
N ILE A 177 -7.91 -2.24 -4.81
CA ILE A 177 -7.99 -3.32 -3.83
C ILE A 177 -6.60 -3.93 -3.63
N ARG A 178 -6.14 -4.02 -2.37
CA ARG A 178 -4.76 -4.32 -2.01
C ARG A 178 -4.65 -5.58 -1.14
N CYS A 179 -5.25 -6.66 -1.57
CA CYS A 179 -5.23 -7.91 -0.82
C CYS A 179 -3.86 -8.59 -0.86
N ASP A 180 -3.56 -9.33 0.19
CA ASP A 180 -2.47 -10.29 0.24
C ASP A 180 -2.93 -11.65 -0.28
N VAL A 181 -2.29 -12.15 -1.33
CA VAL A 181 -2.69 -13.40 -1.99
C VAL A 181 -2.65 -14.60 -1.04
N ILE A 182 -1.76 -14.60 -0.06
CA ILE A 182 -1.69 -15.68 0.95
C ILE A 182 -2.91 -15.63 1.87
N ARG A 183 -3.25 -14.44 2.36
CA ARG A 183 -4.33 -14.24 3.34
C ARG A 183 -5.71 -14.52 2.79
N ILE A 184 -5.96 -14.16 1.53
CA ILE A 184 -7.27 -14.33 0.88
C ILE A 184 -7.54 -15.75 0.36
N GLY A 185 -6.60 -16.69 0.50
CA GLY A 185 -6.79 -18.08 0.09
C GLY A 185 -6.17 -18.45 -1.26
N GLY A 186 -5.20 -17.67 -1.74
CA GLY A 186 -4.38 -18.02 -2.90
C GLY A 186 -4.87 -17.49 -4.24
N ILE A 187 -4.28 -18.00 -5.31
CA ILE A 187 -4.41 -17.48 -6.68
C ILE A 187 -5.86 -17.48 -7.18
N THR A 188 -6.61 -18.54 -6.91
CA THR A 188 -8.01 -18.68 -7.37
C THR A 188 -8.89 -17.59 -6.77
N GLU A 189 -8.75 -17.31 -5.48
CA GLU A 189 -9.51 -16.24 -4.84
C GLU A 189 -9.04 -14.86 -5.29
N ALA A 190 -7.73 -14.65 -5.45
CA ALA A 190 -7.17 -13.42 -6.01
C ALA A 190 -7.76 -13.12 -7.40
N ARG A 191 -7.85 -14.13 -8.28
CA ARG A 191 -8.46 -13.98 -9.61
C ARG A 191 -9.92 -13.57 -9.53
N LYS A 192 -10.70 -14.17 -8.64
CA LYS A 192 -12.12 -13.79 -8.43
C LYS A 192 -12.26 -12.34 -7.96
N ILE A 193 -11.38 -11.91 -7.03
CA ILE A 193 -11.34 -10.52 -6.55
C ILE A 193 -10.97 -9.57 -7.69
N ALA A 194 -9.99 -9.92 -8.52
CA ALA A 194 -9.58 -9.09 -9.66
C ALA A 194 -10.73 -8.88 -10.66
N VAL A 195 -11.46 -9.94 -11.02
CA VAL A 195 -12.62 -9.86 -11.93
C VAL A 195 -13.75 -9.02 -11.32
N LEU A 196 -14.00 -9.20 -10.01
CA LEU A 196 -14.98 -8.38 -9.30
C LEU A 196 -14.56 -6.90 -9.30
N ALA A 197 -13.31 -6.61 -8.99
CA ALA A 197 -12.77 -5.26 -8.94
C ALA A 197 -12.87 -4.56 -10.30
N GLU A 198 -12.50 -5.25 -11.39
CA GLU A 198 -12.61 -4.76 -12.76
C GLU A 198 -14.05 -4.35 -13.11
N THR A 199 -15.04 -5.13 -12.68
CA THR A 199 -16.48 -4.83 -12.93
C THR A 199 -16.92 -3.50 -12.30
N TYR A 200 -16.23 -3.02 -11.27
CA TYR A 200 -16.53 -1.79 -10.56
C TYR A 200 -15.50 -0.67 -10.79
N ASP A 201 -14.65 -0.79 -11.82
CA ASP A 201 -13.54 0.14 -12.10
C ASP A 201 -12.55 0.30 -10.93
N VAL A 202 -12.39 -0.73 -10.12
CA VAL A 202 -11.39 -0.78 -9.04
C VAL A 202 -10.18 -1.55 -9.54
N LYS A 203 -9.00 -0.97 -9.41
CA LYS A 203 -7.73 -1.60 -9.81
C LYS A 203 -7.22 -2.55 -8.73
N THR A 204 -6.29 -3.42 -9.10
CA THR A 204 -5.58 -4.28 -8.15
C THR A 204 -4.20 -3.73 -7.85
N ALA A 205 -3.78 -3.82 -6.58
CA ALA A 205 -2.43 -3.50 -6.14
C ALA A 205 -2.00 -4.52 -5.05
N TRP A 206 -1.67 -5.74 -5.48
CA TRP A 206 -1.44 -6.86 -4.57
C TRP A 206 -0.39 -6.55 -3.51
N HIS A 207 -0.76 -6.80 -2.25
CA HIS A 207 0.18 -6.72 -1.14
C HIS A 207 1.28 -7.78 -1.27
N GLY A 208 2.52 -7.42 -0.92
CA GLY A 208 3.67 -8.31 -0.99
C GLY A 208 4.79 -7.79 -0.10
N PRO A 209 4.69 -7.99 1.22
CA PRO A 209 5.75 -7.57 2.16
C PRO A 209 6.98 -8.47 2.03
N ASN A 210 8.10 -8.00 2.54
CA ASN A 210 9.39 -8.71 2.44
C ASN A 210 9.54 -9.91 3.37
N ASP A 211 8.61 -10.12 4.28
CA ASP A 211 8.55 -11.25 5.21
C ASP A 211 7.74 -12.44 4.69
N VAL A 212 7.27 -12.38 3.44
CA VAL A 212 6.59 -13.50 2.78
C VAL A 212 7.50 -14.22 1.79
N SER A 213 7.10 -15.43 1.39
CA SER A 213 7.83 -16.22 0.41
C SER A 213 8.00 -15.47 -0.93
N PRO A 214 9.18 -15.55 -1.58
CA PRO A 214 9.38 -15.02 -2.94
C PRO A 214 8.40 -15.57 -3.98
N ILE A 215 7.81 -16.74 -3.73
CA ILE A 215 6.75 -17.31 -4.58
C ILE A 215 5.53 -16.39 -4.63
N THR A 216 5.19 -15.72 -3.52
CA THR A 216 4.08 -14.77 -3.47
C THR A 216 4.31 -13.59 -4.41
N HIS A 217 5.52 -13.04 -4.43
CA HIS A 217 5.86 -11.96 -5.36
C HIS A 217 5.77 -12.42 -6.82
N ALA A 218 6.23 -13.64 -7.12
CA ALA A 218 6.07 -14.20 -8.45
C ALA A 218 4.59 -14.38 -8.83
N VAL A 219 3.74 -14.80 -7.90
CA VAL A 219 2.29 -14.88 -8.10
C VAL A 219 1.68 -13.50 -8.37
N ASN A 220 2.06 -12.49 -7.59
CA ASN A 220 1.60 -11.12 -7.78
C ASN A 220 1.96 -10.59 -9.19
N TRP A 221 3.17 -10.90 -9.69
CA TRP A 221 3.56 -10.55 -11.05
C TRP A 221 2.70 -11.25 -12.09
N HIS A 222 2.44 -12.55 -11.94
CA HIS A 222 1.57 -13.29 -12.85
C HIS A 222 0.14 -12.77 -12.87
N LEU A 223 -0.40 -12.39 -11.72
CA LEU A 223 -1.72 -11.77 -11.62
C LEU A 223 -1.77 -10.38 -12.29
N ASN A 224 -0.69 -9.61 -12.15
CA ASN A 224 -0.65 -8.25 -12.69
C ASN A 224 -0.39 -8.20 -14.22
N VAL A 225 0.18 -9.24 -14.82
CA VAL A 225 0.39 -9.29 -16.28
C VAL A 225 -0.76 -9.96 -17.03
N SER A 226 -1.67 -10.67 -16.31
CA SER A 226 -2.84 -11.35 -16.90
C SER A 226 -4.14 -10.48 -16.93
#